data_14de863b3df610a01b03977445dc857e
#
_entry.id   14de863b3df610a01b03977445dc857e
#
_cell.length_a   1.000
_cell.length_b   1.000
_cell.length_c   1.000
_cell.angle_alpha   90.00
_cell.angle_beta   90.00
_cell.angle_gamma   90.00
#
_symmetry.space_group_name_H-M   'P 1'
#
loop_
_entity.id
_entity.type
_entity.pdbx_description
1 polymer ?
#
loop_
_entity_poly.entity_id
_entity_poly.type
_entity_poly.pdbx_seq_one_letter_code
_entity_poly.pdbx_strand_id
1 'polypeptide(L)'
;MEKTSNMSQQNTPTGDALPVQPATASPDAQRAPADDQLPLAAETRPVDIAPDALQQARTSMAAGELGAATATLRALLSREPRNAQARAALAELLEKKGDVEGALGELGRALEVAPDDIPILCARAAVFTARGRYDQAELDLRRAARADEGSADVQIQLGVLFCKRARWREAIEPLRAAVERDPSRAAALYYLGDAYNHIDDLPAALSSYEAAATLEPKNLRALKGIGVVLDRLGRPAEAAAAYQRAREAQRR
;
A
#
# COMPACT_ATOMS: atom_id res chain seq x y z
N MET A 1 17.94 -39.08 48.73
CA MET A 1 18.84 -40.04 48.13
C MET A 1 19.46 -39.34 46.96
N GLU A 2 20.58 -38.84 47.20
CA GLU A 2 21.95 -39.31 46.94
C GLU A 2 22.33 -39.04 45.50
N LYS A 3 23.18 -38.09 45.36
CA LYS A 3 24.68 -38.11 45.29
C LYS A 3 25.12 -38.31 43.85
N THR A 4 26.06 -37.69 43.25
CA THR A 4 27.38 -37.11 43.57
C THR A 4 27.93 -36.59 42.23
N SER A 5 28.46 -35.42 42.12
CA SER A 5 29.86 -35.02 42.42
C SER A 5 30.92 -35.65 41.50
N ASN A 6 31.66 -34.85 40.77
CA ASN A 6 33.12 -34.66 40.83
C ASN A 6 33.64 -33.96 39.58
N MET A 7 34.23 -32.82 39.65
CA MET A 7 35.65 -32.43 40.00
C MET A 7 36.70 -32.81 38.96
N SER A 8 37.29 -31.77 38.43
CA SER A 8 38.72 -31.39 38.46
C SER A 8 39.62 -31.86 37.34
N GLN A 9 40.40 -31.07 36.75
CA GLN A 9 41.76 -30.54 36.95
C GLN A 9 42.29 -30.03 35.63
N GLN A 10 42.66 -28.75 35.54
CA GLN A 10 44.01 -28.20 35.66
C GLN A 10 45.12 -28.96 34.95
N ASN A 11 45.71 -28.34 33.94
CA ASN A 11 47.19 -28.25 33.89
C ASN A 11 47.66 -27.18 32.88
N THR A 12 48.36 -26.17 33.35
CA THR A 12 49.44 -25.47 32.68
C THR A 12 50.75 -26.16 33.02
N PRO A 13 51.84 -26.04 32.21
CA PRO A 13 52.84 -25.03 32.52
C PRO A 13 53.62 -24.44 31.31
N THR A 14 53.98 -23.21 31.46
CA THR A 14 55.28 -22.49 31.43
C THR A 14 56.46 -23.03 30.62
N GLY A 15 57.17 -22.09 30.02
CA GLY A 15 58.60 -22.12 29.62
C GLY A 15 58.85 -21.28 28.39
N ASP A 16 59.40 -20.24 28.48
CA ASP A 16 60.67 -19.55 28.73
C ASP A 16 61.25 -18.97 27.43
N ALA A 17 61.32 -17.69 27.37
CA ALA A 17 62.42 -16.73 27.47
C ALA A 17 63.47 -16.72 26.33
N LEU A 18 63.44 -15.58 25.62
CA LEU A 18 64.51 -14.62 25.31
C LEU A 18 65.55 -14.91 24.20
N PRO A 19 66.39 -13.95 23.87
CA PRO A 19 66.22 -13.04 22.73
C PRO A 19 67.51 -13.05 21.85
N VAL A 20 67.50 -12.42 20.68
CA VAL A 20 68.76 -11.83 20.11
C VAL A 20 68.40 -10.81 19.03
N GLN A 21 68.92 -9.62 19.22
CA GLN A 21 69.18 -8.55 18.22
C GLN A 21 70.56 -8.72 17.61
N PRO A 22 71.10 -7.78 16.82
CA PRO A 22 70.73 -7.25 15.48
C PRO A 22 71.93 -7.34 14.52
N ALA A 23 71.75 -7.05 13.27
CA ALA A 23 72.84 -6.56 12.38
C ALA A 23 72.27 -5.89 11.14
N THR A 24 72.45 -4.63 11.02
CA THR A 24 73.35 -3.78 10.21
C THR A 24 72.98 -3.69 8.71
N ALA A 25 72.45 -2.58 8.38
CA ALA A 25 72.89 -1.49 7.51
C ALA A 25 73.34 -1.79 6.05
N SER A 26 72.53 -1.23 5.08
CA SER A 26 72.87 -0.32 3.95
C SER A 26 73.56 -0.89 2.70
N PRO A 27 73.60 -0.10 1.64
CA PRO A 27 72.55 0.59 0.86
C PRO A 27 72.61 0.23 -0.63
N ASP A 28 71.84 0.94 -1.40
CA ASP A 28 71.89 1.12 -2.87
C ASP A 28 70.88 0.30 -3.71
N ALA A 29 69.91 0.96 -4.24
CA ALA A 29 69.85 1.37 -5.62
C ALA A 29 68.44 1.86 -5.99
N GLN A 30 68.43 3.08 -6.37
CA GLN A 30 67.40 3.76 -7.17
C GLN A 30 66.89 2.86 -8.31
N ARG A 31 65.57 2.71 -8.39
CA ARG A 31 64.82 2.78 -9.65
C ARG A 31 63.34 2.69 -9.37
N ALA A 32 62.67 3.79 -9.53
CA ALA A 32 61.26 3.76 -9.84
C ALA A 32 61.03 3.20 -11.24
N PRO A 33 59.98 2.46 -11.45
CA PRO A 33 59.13 2.81 -12.57
C PRO A 33 57.66 2.85 -12.23
N ALA A 34 57.06 3.87 -12.83
CA ALA A 34 55.79 3.92 -13.45
C ALA A 34 54.56 3.51 -12.59
N ASP A 35 53.83 4.54 -12.30
CA ASP A 35 52.39 4.64 -12.22
C ASP A 35 51.66 3.46 -12.85
N ASP A 36 51.20 2.55 -12.01
CA ASP A 36 50.07 1.71 -12.29
C ASP A 36 48.94 2.23 -11.38
N GLN A 37 48.42 3.39 -11.75
CA GLN A 37 47.19 3.91 -11.20
C GLN A 37 46.08 3.00 -11.72
N LEU A 38 45.75 1.96 -10.97
CA LEU A 38 44.43 1.36 -11.01
C LEU A 38 43.42 2.50 -10.93
N PRO A 39 42.42 2.59 -11.84
CA PRO A 39 41.42 3.60 -11.74
C PRO A 39 40.71 3.39 -10.37
N LEU A 40 40.92 4.34 -9.48
CA LEU A 40 40.12 4.52 -8.28
C LEU A 40 38.67 4.28 -8.68
N ALA A 41 38.07 3.26 -8.08
CA ALA A 41 36.65 3.00 -8.17
C ALA A 41 35.96 4.36 -8.13
N ALA A 42 35.19 4.63 -9.18
CA ALA A 42 34.43 5.86 -9.27
C ALA A 42 33.65 5.99 -7.94
N GLU A 43 34.09 6.92 -7.12
CA GLU A 43 33.33 7.36 -5.97
C GLU A 43 31.96 7.72 -6.51
N THR A 44 31.00 6.84 -6.28
CA THR A 44 29.61 7.16 -6.51
C THR A 44 29.32 8.34 -5.60
N ARG A 45 29.42 9.55 -6.18
CA ARG A 45 29.02 10.78 -5.50
C ARG A 45 27.66 10.47 -4.86
N PRO A 46 27.51 10.71 -3.55
CA PRO A 46 26.20 10.59 -2.93
C PRO A 46 25.28 11.48 -3.75
N VAL A 47 24.28 10.86 -4.41
CA VAL A 47 23.23 11.61 -5.11
C VAL A 47 22.64 12.52 -4.04
N ASP A 48 22.82 13.81 -4.22
CA ASP A 48 22.22 14.81 -3.33
C ASP A 48 20.72 14.71 -3.52
N ILE A 49 20.09 13.88 -2.68
CA ILE A 49 18.65 13.70 -2.73
C ILE A 49 18.10 14.94 -2.05
N ALA A 50 17.62 15.87 -2.89
CA ALA A 50 16.96 17.08 -2.46
C ALA A 50 15.87 16.75 -1.44
N PRO A 51 15.55 17.68 -0.52
CA PRO A 51 14.51 17.47 0.50
C PRO A 51 13.13 17.07 -0.07
N ASP A 52 13.01 17.02 -1.37
CA ASP A 52 11.79 16.73 -2.12
C ASP A 52 11.84 15.41 -2.93
N ALA A 53 12.72 14.47 -2.57
CA ALA A 53 12.87 13.20 -3.31
C ALA A 53 11.57 12.39 -3.38
N LEU A 54 10.74 12.45 -2.34
CA LEU A 54 9.42 11.79 -2.35
C LEU A 54 8.48 12.43 -3.37
N GLN A 55 8.47 13.76 -3.45
CA GLN A 55 7.66 14.49 -4.44
C GLN A 55 8.16 14.24 -5.86
N GLN A 56 9.47 14.24 -6.07
CA GLN A 56 10.07 13.89 -7.36
C GLN A 56 9.68 12.48 -7.81
N ALA A 57 9.71 11.50 -6.89
CA ALA A 57 9.28 10.14 -7.19
C ALA A 57 7.79 10.10 -7.59
N ARG A 58 6.93 10.83 -6.88
CA ARG A 58 5.50 10.91 -7.21
C ARG A 58 5.26 11.56 -8.58
N THR A 59 6.02 12.59 -8.92
CA THR A 59 5.95 13.24 -10.24
C THR A 59 6.36 12.27 -11.34
N SER A 60 7.48 11.54 -11.17
CA SER A 60 7.92 10.50 -12.11
C SER A 60 6.89 9.37 -12.24
N MET A 61 6.23 8.97 -11.13
CA MET A 61 5.14 7.98 -11.18
C MET A 61 3.95 8.49 -12.00
N ALA A 62 3.58 9.76 -11.87
CA ALA A 62 2.50 10.38 -12.63
C ALA A 62 2.85 10.50 -14.11
N ALA A 63 4.12 10.75 -14.44
CA ALA A 63 4.64 10.76 -15.81
C ALA A 63 4.79 9.35 -16.44
N GLY A 64 4.57 8.28 -15.66
CA GLY A 64 4.77 6.90 -16.13
C GLY A 64 6.23 6.44 -16.12
N GLU A 65 7.15 7.23 -15.60
CA GLU A 65 8.57 6.94 -15.49
C GLU A 65 8.87 6.01 -14.30
N LEU A 66 8.29 4.81 -14.33
CA LEU A 66 8.33 3.89 -13.17
C LEU A 66 9.76 3.46 -12.78
N GLY A 67 10.69 3.48 -13.73
CA GLY A 67 12.10 3.17 -13.48
C GLY A 67 12.78 4.24 -12.62
N ALA A 68 12.66 5.51 -13.04
CA ALA A 68 13.20 6.67 -12.34
C ALA A 68 12.60 6.79 -10.93
N ALA A 69 11.28 6.67 -10.79
CA ALA A 69 10.61 6.67 -9.51
C ALA A 69 11.13 5.57 -8.57
N THR A 70 11.37 4.35 -9.09
CA THR A 70 11.93 3.25 -8.29
C THR A 70 13.32 3.58 -7.78
N ALA A 71 14.19 4.12 -8.65
CA ALA A 71 15.56 4.48 -8.28
C ALA A 71 15.56 5.56 -7.18
N THR A 72 14.75 6.61 -7.36
CA THR A 72 14.62 7.72 -6.39
C THR A 72 14.12 7.20 -5.03
N LEU A 73 13.06 6.37 -4.99
CA LEU A 73 12.53 5.83 -3.74
C LEU A 73 13.52 4.89 -3.05
N ARG A 74 14.24 4.05 -3.80
CA ARG A 74 15.27 3.18 -3.21
C ARG A 74 16.45 3.98 -2.67
N ALA A 75 16.89 5.03 -3.37
CA ALA A 75 17.93 5.92 -2.88
C ALA A 75 17.48 6.69 -1.62
N LEU A 76 16.23 7.15 -1.55
CA LEU A 76 15.66 7.74 -0.35
C LEU A 76 15.64 6.73 0.80
N LEU A 77 15.16 5.52 0.59
CA LEU A 77 15.07 4.47 1.61
C LEU A 77 16.43 3.93 2.07
N SER A 78 17.50 4.05 1.25
CA SER A 78 18.85 3.73 1.69
C SER A 78 19.40 4.72 2.72
N ARG A 79 18.95 5.98 2.69
CA ARG A 79 19.31 7.03 3.65
C ARG A 79 18.34 7.08 4.84
N GLU A 80 17.06 6.88 4.55
CA GLU A 80 15.96 6.95 5.52
C GLU A 80 15.20 5.63 5.56
N PRO A 81 15.77 4.55 6.11
CA PRO A 81 15.14 3.22 6.10
C PRO A 81 13.77 3.16 6.81
N ARG A 82 13.50 4.11 7.69
CA ARG A 82 12.25 4.23 8.46
C ARG A 82 11.27 5.24 7.87
N ASN A 83 11.46 5.71 6.65
CA ASN A 83 10.52 6.63 6.00
C ASN A 83 9.28 5.85 5.52
N ALA A 84 8.21 5.88 6.32
CA ALA A 84 6.97 5.15 6.05
C ALA A 84 6.29 5.61 4.74
N GLN A 85 6.33 6.91 4.45
CA GLN A 85 5.72 7.47 3.25
C GLN A 85 6.47 7.07 1.97
N ALA A 86 7.81 7.00 2.02
CA ALA A 86 8.60 6.49 0.90
C ALA A 86 8.35 5.00 0.65
N ARG A 87 8.17 4.20 1.72
CA ARG A 87 7.77 2.79 1.59
C ARG A 87 6.39 2.63 0.97
N ALA A 88 5.43 3.44 1.40
CA ALA A 88 4.07 3.42 0.83
C ALA A 88 4.09 3.80 -0.67
N ALA A 89 4.87 4.81 -1.06
CA ALA A 89 5.04 5.18 -2.46
C ALA A 89 5.73 4.07 -3.28
N LEU A 90 6.73 3.39 -2.71
CA LEU A 90 7.37 2.23 -3.35
C LEU A 90 6.37 1.07 -3.52
N ALA A 91 5.52 0.83 -2.54
CA ALA A 91 4.48 -0.19 -2.62
C ALA A 91 3.48 0.09 -3.74
N GLU A 92 2.99 1.33 -3.87
CA GLU A 92 2.11 1.74 -4.98
C GLU A 92 2.77 1.48 -6.34
N LEU A 93 4.06 1.76 -6.45
CA LEU A 93 4.82 1.53 -7.67
C LEU A 93 5.00 0.03 -7.97
N LEU A 94 5.25 -0.78 -6.95
CA LEU A 94 5.35 -2.25 -7.08
C LEU A 94 4.01 -2.85 -7.50
N GLU A 95 2.89 -2.35 -6.95
CA GLU A 95 1.54 -2.75 -7.36
C GLU A 95 1.29 -2.43 -8.85
N LYS A 96 1.63 -1.23 -9.31
CA LYS A 96 1.55 -0.85 -10.74
C LYS A 96 2.40 -1.73 -11.65
N LYS A 97 3.50 -2.27 -11.14
CA LYS A 97 4.37 -3.24 -11.85
C LYS A 97 3.87 -4.69 -11.75
N GLY A 98 2.82 -4.95 -10.97
CA GLY A 98 2.28 -6.29 -10.73
C GLY A 98 3.00 -7.09 -9.63
N ASP A 99 3.99 -6.50 -8.96
CA ASP A 99 4.69 -7.11 -7.82
C ASP A 99 3.90 -6.87 -6.52
N VAL A 100 2.85 -7.66 -6.35
CA VAL A 100 1.90 -7.49 -5.25
C VAL A 100 2.49 -7.92 -3.91
N GLU A 101 3.26 -8.98 -3.87
CA GLU A 101 3.87 -9.43 -2.62
C GLU A 101 4.97 -8.45 -2.17
N GLY A 102 5.73 -7.90 -3.11
CA GLY A 102 6.65 -6.79 -2.83
C GLY A 102 5.93 -5.57 -2.28
N ALA A 103 4.79 -5.18 -2.86
CA ALA A 103 3.97 -4.08 -2.37
C ALA A 103 3.47 -4.31 -0.94
N LEU A 104 2.92 -5.50 -0.65
CA LEU A 104 2.48 -5.88 0.69
C LEU A 104 3.63 -5.88 1.71
N GLY A 105 4.82 -6.31 1.30
CA GLY A 105 6.02 -6.27 2.11
C GLY A 105 6.43 -4.84 2.50
N GLU A 106 6.44 -3.91 1.53
CA GLU A 106 6.77 -2.51 1.82
C GLU A 106 5.70 -1.81 2.66
N LEU A 107 4.39 -2.08 2.43
CA LEU A 107 3.31 -1.58 3.28
C LEU A 107 3.39 -2.15 4.70
N GLY A 108 3.77 -3.43 4.84
CA GLY A 108 4.03 -4.03 6.14
C GLY A 108 5.12 -3.29 6.92
N ARG A 109 6.28 -3.07 6.29
CA ARG A 109 7.40 -2.32 6.90
C ARG A 109 7.05 -0.86 7.19
N ALA A 110 6.20 -0.23 6.36
CA ALA A 110 5.70 1.11 6.63
C ALA A 110 4.86 1.16 7.90
N LEU A 111 4.00 0.16 8.12
CA LEU A 111 3.16 0.05 9.31
C LEU A 111 3.91 -0.41 10.58
N GLU A 112 5.12 -0.98 10.45
CA GLU A 112 6.02 -1.18 11.59
C GLU A 112 6.52 0.15 12.15
N VAL A 113 6.67 1.16 11.28
CA VAL A 113 7.12 2.51 11.65
C VAL A 113 5.97 3.41 12.08
N ALA A 114 4.88 3.38 11.33
CA ALA A 114 3.68 4.18 11.54
C ALA A 114 2.44 3.27 11.61
N PRO A 115 2.20 2.62 12.76
CA PRO A 115 1.21 1.56 12.88
C PRO A 115 -0.23 1.99 12.58
N ASP A 116 -0.59 3.23 12.89
CA ASP A 116 -1.95 3.77 12.75
C ASP A 116 -2.06 4.82 11.62
N ASP A 117 -1.11 4.80 10.67
CA ASP A 117 -1.18 5.64 9.48
C ASP A 117 -2.33 5.17 8.59
N ILE A 118 -3.41 5.96 8.57
CA ILE A 118 -4.67 5.62 7.89
C ILE A 118 -4.46 5.42 6.38
N PRO A 119 -3.80 6.32 5.65
CA PRO A 119 -3.46 6.12 4.25
C PRO A 119 -2.76 4.78 3.96
N ILE A 120 -1.79 4.40 4.79
CA ILE A 120 -1.03 3.15 4.59
C ILE A 120 -1.89 1.91 4.91
N LEU A 121 -2.70 1.97 5.97
CA LEU A 121 -3.67 0.91 6.29
C LEU A 121 -4.68 0.72 5.16
N CYS A 122 -5.24 1.80 4.63
CA CYS A 122 -6.16 1.78 3.50
C CYS A 122 -5.52 1.24 2.22
N ALA A 123 -4.27 1.64 1.93
CA ALA A 123 -3.54 1.13 0.77
C ALA A 123 -3.33 -0.39 0.89
N ARG A 124 -2.90 -0.90 2.05
CA ARG A 124 -2.70 -2.34 2.26
C ARG A 124 -4.01 -3.11 2.18
N ALA A 125 -5.07 -2.58 2.76
CA ALA A 125 -6.41 -3.16 2.68
C ALA A 125 -6.94 -3.23 1.24
N ALA A 126 -6.67 -2.22 0.40
CA ALA A 126 -7.04 -2.23 -1.01
C ALA A 126 -6.33 -3.36 -1.76
N VAL A 127 -5.02 -3.54 -1.54
CA VAL A 127 -4.24 -4.65 -2.13
C VAL A 127 -4.77 -6.01 -1.66
N PHE A 128 -5.04 -6.18 -0.35
CA PHE A 128 -5.63 -7.41 0.19
C PHE A 128 -7.01 -7.68 -0.42
N THR A 129 -7.86 -6.66 -0.55
CA THR A 129 -9.19 -6.77 -1.15
C THR A 129 -9.13 -7.19 -2.61
N ALA A 130 -8.19 -6.63 -3.38
CA ALA A 130 -7.98 -6.98 -4.78
C ALA A 130 -7.54 -8.44 -4.95
N ARG A 131 -6.86 -9.01 -3.94
CA ARG A 131 -6.40 -10.41 -3.91
C ARG A 131 -7.34 -11.39 -3.21
N GLY A 132 -8.53 -10.94 -2.81
CA GLY A 132 -9.50 -11.78 -2.10
C GLY A 132 -9.10 -12.13 -0.65
N ARG A 133 -8.06 -11.48 -0.12
CA ARG A 133 -7.58 -11.65 1.27
C ARG A 133 -8.40 -10.77 2.21
N TYR A 134 -9.72 -10.99 2.22
CA TYR A 134 -10.70 -10.09 2.82
C TYR A 134 -10.56 -9.94 4.33
N ASP A 135 -10.18 -10.99 5.05
CA ASP A 135 -10.03 -10.91 6.51
C ASP A 135 -8.89 -9.97 6.92
N GLN A 136 -7.81 -9.98 6.16
CA GLN A 136 -6.67 -9.08 6.37
C GLN A 136 -7.03 -7.64 6.02
N ALA A 137 -7.79 -7.43 4.93
CA ALA A 137 -8.30 -6.11 4.57
C ALA A 137 -9.25 -5.56 5.65
N GLU A 138 -10.14 -6.40 6.18
CA GLU A 138 -11.08 -6.01 7.24
C GLU A 138 -10.35 -5.59 8.52
N LEU A 139 -9.28 -6.32 8.90
CA LEU A 139 -8.47 -5.97 10.07
C LEU A 139 -7.83 -4.58 9.93
N ASP A 140 -7.22 -4.29 8.78
CA ASP A 140 -6.59 -3.00 8.51
C ASP A 140 -7.61 -1.87 8.48
N LEU A 141 -8.74 -2.05 7.80
CA LEU A 141 -9.79 -1.03 7.71
C LEU A 141 -10.46 -0.76 9.05
N ARG A 142 -10.68 -1.78 9.88
CA ARG A 142 -11.17 -1.58 11.25
C ARG A 142 -10.17 -0.85 12.13
N ARG A 143 -8.87 -1.06 11.89
CA ARG A 143 -7.82 -0.30 12.58
C ARG A 143 -7.83 1.15 12.12
N ALA A 144 -7.92 1.41 10.82
CA ALA A 144 -8.06 2.75 10.26
C ALA A 144 -9.30 3.47 10.78
N ALA A 145 -10.46 2.78 10.84
CA ALA A 145 -11.71 3.33 11.36
C ALA A 145 -11.64 3.70 12.85
N ARG A 146 -10.87 2.96 13.65
CA ARG A 146 -10.63 3.33 15.07
C ARG A 146 -9.71 4.55 15.23
N ALA A 147 -8.78 4.73 14.29
CA ALA A 147 -7.89 5.89 14.30
C ALA A 147 -8.60 7.18 13.84
N ASP A 148 -9.56 7.06 12.93
CA ASP A 148 -10.45 8.14 12.48
C ASP A 148 -11.84 7.61 12.15
N GLU A 149 -12.74 7.69 13.13
CA GLU A 149 -14.14 7.29 12.97
C GLU A 149 -14.89 8.18 11.97
N GLY A 150 -14.36 9.38 11.71
CA GLY A 150 -14.96 10.37 10.83
C GLY A 150 -14.56 10.24 9.36
N SER A 151 -13.62 9.40 9.01
CA SER A 151 -13.12 9.29 7.64
C SER A 151 -14.13 8.63 6.69
N ALA A 152 -14.73 9.43 5.80
CA ALA A 152 -15.63 8.91 4.77
C ALA A 152 -14.92 7.88 3.87
N ASP A 153 -13.65 8.09 3.55
CA ASP A 153 -12.88 7.18 2.70
C ASP A 153 -12.70 5.80 3.34
N VAL A 154 -12.44 5.74 4.65
CA VAL A 154 -12.33 4.46 5.38
C VAL A 154 -13.69 3.76 5.42
N GLN A 155 -14.76 4.50 5.68
CA GLN A 155 -16.11 3.96 5.71
C GLN A 155 -16.55 3.41 4.34
N ILE A 156 -16.21 4.11 3.24
CA ILE A 156 -16.45 3.61 1.88
C ILE A 156 -15.70 2.29 1.65
N GLN A 157 -14.41 2.23 2.01
CA GLN A 157 -13.62 1.01 1.80
C GLN A 157 -14.15 -0.17 2.60
N LEU A 158 -14.61 0.03 3.84
CA LEU A 158 -15.28 -1.00 4.64
C LEU A 158 -16.56 -1.49 3.97
N GLY A 159 -17.41 -0.57 3.53
CA GLY A 159 -18.64 -0.91 2.83
C GLY A 159 -18.39 -1.68 1.54
N VAL A 160 -17.43 -1.24 0.74
CA VAL A 160 -17.00 -1.94 -0.50
C VAL A 160 -16.46 -3.34 -0.19
N LEU A 161 -15.67 -3.49 0.87
CA LEU A 161 -15.17 -4.79 1.31
C LEU A 161 -16.31 -5.73 1.67
N PHE A 162 -17.30 -5.25 2.44
CA PHE A 162 -18.46 -6.06 2.80
C PHE A 162 -19.32 -6.42 1.57
N CYS A 163 -19.51 -5.50 0.63
CA CYS A 163 -20.18 -5.81 -0.64
C CYS A 163 -19.44 -6.92 -1.42
N LYS A 164 -18.10 -6.87 -1.50
CA LYS A 164 -17.28 -7.90 -2.15
C LYS A 164 -17.37 -9.27 -1.47
N ARG A 165 -17.65 -9.30 -0.17
CA ARG A 165 -17.90 -10.53 0.61
C ARG A 165 -19.36 -10.98 0.61
N ALA A 166 -20.25 -10.33 -0.15
CA ALA A 166 -21.70 -10.52 -0.12
C ALA A 166 -22.33 -10.34 1.30
N ARG A 167 -21.66 -9.60 2.18
CA ARG A 167 -22.14 -9.22 3.51
C ARG A 167 -22.94 -7.91 3.42
N TRP A 168 -24.01 -7.94 2.62
CA TRP A 168 -24.74 -6.76 2.18
C TRP A 168 -25.32 -5.93 3.34
N ARG A 169 -25.89 -6.58 4.36
CA ARG A 169 -26.44 -5.89 5.53
C ARG A 169 -25.38 -5.13 6.32
N GLU A 170 -24.19 -5.69 6.41
CA GLU A 170 -23.08 -5.07 7.13
C GLU A 170 -22.40 -3.93 6.32
N ALA A 171 -22.61 -3.91 5.01
CA ALA A 171 -22.13 -2.82 4.17
C ALA A 171 -22.93 -1.52 4.35
N ILE A 172 -24.20 -1.61 4.78
CA ILE A 172 -25.10 -0.46 4.82
C ILE A 172 -24.62 0.62 5.79
N GLU A 173 -24.31 0.25 7.03
CA GLU A 173 -23.91 1.24 8.06
C GLU A 173 -22.67 2.05 7.69
N PRO A 174 -21.54 1.43 7.29
CA PRO A 174 -20.37 2.23 6.89
C PRO A 174 -20.64 3.08 5.64
N LEU A 175 -21.41 2.58 4.66
CA LEU A 175 -21.74 3.36 3.47
C LEU A 175 -22.66 4.54 3.78
N ARG A 176 -23.62 4.37 4.69
CA ARG A 176 -24.47 5.47 5.19
C ARG A 176 -23.64 6.52 5.92
N ALA A 177 -22.80 6.10 6.85
CA ALA A 177 -21.89 7.00 7.54
C ALA A 177 -20.99 7.79 6.57
N ALA A 178 -20.51 7.16 5.50
CA ALA A 178 -19.75 7.84 4.46
C ALA A 178 -20.58 8.90 3.72
N VAL A 179 -21.82 8.58 3.34
CA VAL A 179 -22.73 9.51 2.64
C VAL A 179 -23.15 10.67 3.56
N GLU A 180 -23.36 10.43 4.84
CA GLU A 180 -23.67 11.47 5.83
C GLU A 180 -22.52 12.46 6.01
N ARG A 181 -21.28 11.96 5.95
CA ARG A 181 -20.05 12.80 6.06
C ARG A 181 -19.73 13.57 4.79
N ASP A 182 -19.86 12.90 3.65
CA ASP A 182 -19.60 13.47 2.34
C ASP A 182 -20.65 13.00 1.33
N PRO A 183 -21.76 13.75 1.20
CA PRO A 183 -22.84 13.41 0.26
C PRO A 183 -22.42 13.46 -1.22
N SER A 184 -21.27 14.02 -1.54
CA SER A 184 -20.76 14.13 -2.92
C SER A 184 -20.09 12.85 -3.43
N ARG A 185 -19.97 11.83 -2.59
CA ARG A 185 -19.28 10.57 -2.94
C ARG A 185 -20.21 9.61 -3.70
N ALA A 186 -20.31 9.79 -5.01
CA ALA A 186 -21.13 8.94 -5.88
C ALA A 186 -20.83 7.43 -5.71
N ALA A 187 -19.58 7.07 -5.43
CA ALA A 187 -19.19 5.68 -5.18
C ALA A 187 -19.88 5.11 -3.93
N ALA A 188 -19.97 5.86 -2.83
CA ALA A 188 -20.65 5.42 -1.62
C ALA A 188 -22.14 5.16 -1.87
N LEU A 189 -22.80 6.10 -2.55
CA LEU A 189 -24.20 5.99 -2.94
C LEU A 189 -24.45 4.79 -3.87
N TYR A 190 -23.56 4.56 -4.84
CA TYR A 190 -23.67 3.40 -5.72
C TYR A 190 -23.60 2.09 -4.93
N TYR A 191 -22.59 1.92 -4.05
CA TYR A 191 -22.45 0.69 -3.27
C TYR A 191 -23.56 0.53 -2.23
N LEU A 192 -24.11 1.64 -1.71
CA LEU A 192 -25.27 1.62 -0.84
C LEU A 192 -26.50 1.10 -1.59
N GLY A 193 -26.71 1.58 -2.82
CA GLY A 193 -27.74 1.05 -3.71
C GLY A 193 -27.57 -0.44 -4.01
N ASP A 194 -26.33 -0.87 -4.23
CA ASP A 194 -26.00 -2.28 -4.43
C ASP A 194 -26.35 -3.13 -3.21
N ALA A 195 -25.99 -2.67 -2.02
CA ALA A 195 -26.30 -3.36 -0.77
C ALA A 195 -27.81 -3.47 -0.54
N TYR A 196 -28.56 -2.38 -0.72
CA TYR A 196 -30.01 -2.38 -0.60
C TYR A 196 -30.69 -3.29 -1.64
N ASN A 197 -30.24 -3.25 -2.89
CA ASN A 197 -30.77 -4.12 -3.93
C ASN A 197 -30.61 -5.61 -3.60
N HIS A 198 -29.49 -5.99 -2.99
CA HIS A 198 -29.22 -7.38 -2.58
C HIS A 198 -30.00 -7.84 -1.35
N ILE A 199 -30.46 -6.92 -0.49
CA ILE A 199 -31.31 -7.26 0.64
C ILE A 199 -32.81 -7.05 0.36
N ASP A 200 -33.16 -6.78 -0.89
CA ASP A 200 -34.54 -6.59 -1.36
C ASP A 200 -35.21 -5.28 -0.94
N ASP A 201 -34.45 -4.32 -0.43
CA ASP A 201 -34.95 -2.97 -0.18
C ASP A 201 -34.88 -2.14 -1.47
N LEU A 202 -35.82 -2.45 -2.40
CA LEU A 202 -35.81 -1.85 -3.72
C LEU A 202 -36.02 -0.33 -3.73
N PRO A 203 -36.90 0.25 -2.87
CA PRO A 203 -37.06 1.70 -2.80
C PRO A 203 -35.78 2.41 -2.38
N ALA A 204 -35.09 1.93 -1.34
CA ALA A 204 -33.82 2.50 -0.87
C ALA A 204 -32.71 2.32 -1.91
N ALA A 205 -32.68 1.17 -2.61
CA ALA A 205 -31.73 0.93 -3.70
C ALA A 205 -31.92 1.92 -4.84
N LEU A 206 -33.18 2.14 -5.29
CA LEU A 206 -33.49 3.08 -6.36
C LEU A 206 -33.03 4.49 -6.01
N SER A 207 -33.41 4.97 -4.82
CA SER A 207 -33.04 6.30 -4.33
C SER A 207 -31.51 6.48 -4.29
N SER A 208 -30.78 5.47 -3.81
CA SER A 208 -29.32 5.52 -3.71
C SER A 208 -28.65 5.56 -5.09
N TYR A 209 -29.13 4.75 -6.04
CA TYR A 209 -28.59 4.76 -7.41
C TYR A 209 -28.94 6.05 -8.15
N GLU A 210 -30.14 6.61 -7.97
CA GLU A 210 -30.54 7.89 -8.56
C GLU A 210 -29.68 9.03 -8.04
N ALA A 211 -29.40 9.05 -6.72
CA ALA A 211 -28.50 10.03 -6.13
C ALA A 211 -27.08 9.90 -6.72
N ALA A 212 -26.57 8.67 -6.87
CA ALA A 212 -25.27 8.44 -7.51
C ALA A 212 -25.25 8.91 -8.97
N ALA A 213 -26.33 8.64 -9.73
CA ALA A 213 -26.44 9.08 -11.12
C ALA A 213 -26.67 10.59 -11.28
N THR A 214 -27.17 11.27 -10.24
CA THR A 214 -27.28 12.73 -10.21
C THR A 214 -25.91 13.39 -10.06
N LEU A 215 -25.06 12.85 -9.19
CA LEU A 215 -23.68 13.31 -9.01
C LEU A 215 -22.81 12.97 -10.22
N GLU A 216 -22.97 11.79 -10.78
CA GLU A 216 -22.23 11.31 -11.93
C GLU A 216 -23.19 10.85 -13.03
N PRO A 217 -23.68 11.75 -13.91
CA PRO A 217 -24.68 11.40 -14.93
C PRO A 217 -24.25 10.32 -15.94
N LYS A 218 -22.95 10.06 -16.03
CA LYS A 218 -22.37 9.01 -16.89
C LYS A 218 -21.96 7.76 -16.11
N ASN A 219 -22.31 7.64 -14.84
CA ASN A 219 -22.02 6.45 -14.05
C ASN A 219 -22.81 5.25 -14.57
N LEU A 220 -22.14 4.46 -15.39
CA LEU A 220 -22.73 3.29 -16.06
C LEU A 220 -23.30 2.28 -15.08
N ARG A 221 -22.64 2.10 -13.93
CA ARG A 221 -23.05 1.15 -12.91
C ARG A 221 -24.34 1.60 -12.23
N ALA A 222 -24.42 2.86 -11.83
CA ALA A 222 -25.62 3.43 -11.24
C ALA A 222 -26.81 3.40 -12.20
N LEU A 223 -26.61 3.81 -13.46
CA LEU A 223 -27.66 3.77 -14.48
C LEU A 223 -28.18 2.34 -14.76
N LYS A 224 -27.30 1.35 -14.80
CA LYS A 224 -27.70 -0.06 -14.91
C LYS A 224 -28.42 -0.54 -13.65
N GLY A 225 -27.95 -0.14 -12.46
CA GLY A 225 -28.59 -0.45 -11.18
C GLY A 225 -30.02 0.09 -11.11
N ILE A 226 -30.25 1.33 -11.55
CA ILE A 226 -31.61 1.90 -11.68
C ILE A 226 -32.48 1.03 -12.55
N GLY A 227 -32.02 0.64 -13.74
CA GLY A 227 -32.78 -0.20 -14.65
C GLY A 227 -33.16 -1.55 -14.02
N VAL A 228 -32.21 -2.23 -13.40
CA VAL A 228 -32.44 -3.52 -12.71
C VAL A 228 -33.49 -3.39 -11.60
N VAL A 229 -33.37 -2.35 -10.77
CA VAL A 229 -34.30 -2.14 -9.66
C VAL A 229 -35.71 -1.78 -10.17
N LEU A 230 -35.80 -0.98 -11.23
CA LEU A 230 -37.10 -0.63 -11.84
C LEU A 230 -37.79 -1.84 -12.48
N ASP A 231 -37.03 -2.74 -13.13
CA ASP A 231 -37.60 -4.02 -13.62
C ASP A 231 -38.17 -4.85 -12.47
N ARG A 232 -37.45 -4.96 -11.36
CA ARG A 232 -37.92 -5.70 -10.16
C ARG A 232 -39.14 -5.04 -9.49
N LEU A 233 -39.27 -3.71 -9.62
CA LEU A 233 -40.45 -2.96 -9.15
C LEU A 233 -41.64 -3.05 -10.12
N GLY A 234 -41.54 -3.74 -11.26
CA GLY A 234 -42.58 -3.82 -12.26
C GLY A 234 -42.80 -2.53 -13.06
N ARG A 235 -41.76 -1.71 -13.23
CA ARG A 235 -41.75 -0.42 -13.94
C ARG A 235 -40.92 -0.50 -15.24
N PRO A 236 -41.30 -1.36 -16.21
CA PRO A 236 -40.43 -1.68 -17.36
C PRO A 236 -40.20 -0.51 -18.32
N ALA A 237 -41.14 0.41 -18.44
CA ALA A 237 -40.96 1.59 -19.29
C ALA A 237 -39.85 2.50 -18.77
N GLU A 238 -39.78 2.68 -17.46
CA GLU A 238 -38.74 3.49 -16.82
C GLU A 238 -37.40 2.75 -16.80
N ALA A 239 -37.42 1.44 -16.61
CA ALA A 239 -36.24 0.61 -16.72
C ALA A 239 -35.60 0.72 -18.13
N ALA A 240 -36.43 0.68 -19.18
CA ALA A 240 -35.97 0.84 -20.57
C ALA A 240 -35.28 2.22 -20.77
N ALA A 241 -35.83 3.30 -20.20
CA ALA A 241 -35.22 4.62 -20.25
C ALA A 241 -33.87 4.67 -19.52
N ALA A 242 -33.76 4.03 -18.34
CA ALA A 242 -32.49 3.94 -17.60
C ALA A 242 -31.42 3.16 -18.37
N TYR A 243 -31.77 2.04 -18.98
CA TYR A 243 -30.86 1.29 -19.84
C TYR A 243 -30.46 2.06 -21.12
N GLN A 244 -31.37 2.84 -21.67
CA GLN A 244 -31.04 3.72 -22.79
C GLN A 244 -29.99 4.75 -22.39
N ARG A 245 -30.16 5.45 -21.27
CA ARG A 245 -29.16 6.38 -20.70
C ARG A 245 -27.82 5.69 -20.48
N ALA A 246 -27.81 4.46 -19.95
CA ALA A 246 -26.59 3.69 -19.75
C ALA A 246 -25.87 3.40 -21.09
N ARG A 247 -26.60 3.05 -22.15
CA ARG A 247 -26.03 2.84 -23.50
C ARG A 247 -25.43 4.12 -24.09
N GLU A 248 -26.10 5.24 -23.90
CA GLU A 248 -25.63 6.55 -24.37
C GLU A 248 -24.35 6.99 -23.62
N ALA A 249 -24.30 6.74 -22.31
CA ALA A 249 -23.11 7.03 -21.49
C ALA A 249 -21.89 6.18 -21.89
N GLN A 250 -22.11 4.96 -22.41
CA GLN A 250 -21.05 4.06 -22.87
C GLN A 250 -20.46 4.43 -24.23
N ARG A 251 -21.23 5.14 -25.09
CA ARG A 251 -20.82 5.48 -26.46
C ARG A 251 -19.93 6.73 -26.56
N ARG A 252 -19.79 7.48 -25.49
CA ARG A 252 -19.04 8.75 -25.41
C ARG A 252 -17.81 8.60 -24.52
#